data_249f0a4f1489185a6931dabe9e54587f
#
_entry.id   249f0a4f1489185a6931dabe9e54587f
#
_cell.length_a   1.000
_cell.length_b   1.000
_cell.length_c   1.000
_cell.angle_alpha   90.00
_cell.angle_beta   90.00
_cell.angle_gamma   90.00
#
_symmetry.space_group_name_H-M   'P 1'
#
loop_
_entity.id
_entity.type
_entity.pdbx_description
1 polymer ?
#
loop_
_entity_poly.entity_id
_entity_poly.type
_entity_poly.pdbx_seq_one_letter_code
_entity_poly.pdbx_strand_id
1 'polypeptide(L)'
;AGERTPVLVVAPTSVVGVWTDQARTFTPHLRVRAVNETAARRGTTIAQEVEDADVVVTSYTLARLEGEQWKDVRLGGVIIDEAQAVKNPRTATYRVLRDLEAPWKLAVSGTPIENSLSDLWSLLSLTCPGLLPPWETFQQQVRRPIENGTDPAMLGRLTAYVAPFILRRTKEEVAPDLPDK
;
A
#
# COMPACT_ATOMS: atom_id res chain seq x y z
N ALA A 1 -12.75 8.60 26.55
CA ALA A 1 -12.65 7.81 25.33
C ALA A 1 -11.41 8.33 24.60
N GLY A 2 -10.42 7.46 24.33
CA GLY A 2 -9.24 7.85 23.54
C GLY A 2 -9.65 8.12 22.10
N GLU A 3 -8.99 9.09 21.46
CA GLU A 3 -9.18 9.41 20.05
C GLU A 3 -8.86 8.16 19.21
N ARG A 4 -9.82 7.73 18.40
CA ARG A 4 -9.65 6.54 17.55
C ARG A 4 -8.85 6.92 16.32
N THR A 5 -7.91 6.08 15.97
CA THR A 5 -7.07 6.24 14.80
C THR A 5 -7.35 5.06 13.85
N PRO A 6 -8.27 5.22 12.87
CA PRO A 6 -8.65 4.12 11.98
C PRO A 6 -7.50 3.70 11.08
N VAL A 7 -7.47 2.43 10.69
CA VAL A 7 -6.61 1.93 9.62
C VAL A 7 -7.31 2.20 8.29
N LEU A 8 -6.63 2.87 7.37
CA LEU A 8 -7.10 3.08 6.01
C LEU A 8 -6.65 1.92 5.11
N VAL A 9 -7.60 1.29 4.43
CA VAL A 9 -7.34 0.32 3.35
C VAL A 9 -7.67 0.99 2.02
N VAL A 10 -6.69 1.05 1.12
CA VAL A 10 -6.88 1.54 -0.25
C VAL A 10 -6.75 0.35 -1.20
N ALA A 11 -7.83 0.05 -1.93
CA ALA A 11 -7.94 -1.13 -2.76
C ALA A 11 -8.54 -0.82 -4.15
N PRO A 12 -8.46 -1.71 -5.14
CA PRO A 12 -9.26 -1.59 -6.36
C PRO A 12 -10.74 -1.51 -6.04
N THR A 13 -11.51 -0.75 -6.83
CA THR A 13 -12.94 -0.54 -6.59
C THR A 13 -13.72 -1.85 -6.47
N SER A 14 -13.38 -2.86 -7.27
CA SER A 14 -14.00 -4.18 -7.26
C SER A 14 -13.74 -4.98 -5.97
N VAL A 15 -12.75 -4.61 -5.19
CA VAL A 15 -12.31 -5.34 -3.99
C VAL A 15 -12.80 -4.68 -2.70
N VAL A 16 -13.24 -3.42 -2.75
CA VAL A 16 -13.73 -2.69 -1.55
C VAL A 16 -14.85 -3.44 -0.84
N GLY A 17 -15.82 -3.97 -1.59
CA GLY A 17 -16.91 -4.80 -1.03
C GLY A 17 -16.40 -6.10 -0.39
N VAL A 18 -15.43 -6.74 -1.02
CA VAL A 18 -14.82 -7.97 -0.49
C VAL A 18 -14.16 -7.73 0.86
N TRP A 19 -13.45 -6.62 1.04
CA TRP A 19 -12.85 -6.26 2.32
C TRP A 19 -13.89 -6.13 3.44
N THR A 20 -15.03 -5.47 3.15
CA THR A 20 -16.09 -5.32 4.15
C THR A 20 -16.79 -6.64 4.49
N ASP A 21 -17.01 -7.50 3.50
CA ASP A 21 -17.66 -8.80 3.71
C ASP A 21 -16.75 -9.78 4.47
N GLN A 22 -15.47 -9.83 4.13
CA GLN A 22 -14.48 -10.62 4.85
C GLN A 22 -14.32 -10.11 6.30
N ALA A 23 -14.30 -8.81 6.50
CA ALA A 23 -14.22 -8.24 7.84
C ALA A 23 -15.42 -8.64 8.71
N ARG A 24 -16.65 -8.64 8.18
CA ARG A 24 -17.83 -9.12 8.91
C ARG A 24 -17.70 -10.57 9.35
N THR A 25 -17.07 -11.40 8.51
CA THR A 25 -16.90 -12.83 8.78
C THR A 25 -15.80 -13.09 9.79
N PHE A 26 -14.64 -12.49 9.62
CA PHE A 26 -13.42 -12.84 10.38
C PHE A 26 -13.10 -11.89 11.53
N THR A 27 -13.61 -10.66 11.48
CA THR A 27 -13.35 -9.63 12.50
C THR A 27 -14.63 -8.88 12.88
N PRO A 28 -15.72 -9.59 13.32
CA PRO A 28 -17.03 -8.97 13.56
C PRO A 28 -17.02 -7.91 14.68
N HIS A 29 -15.98 -7.87 15.49
CA HIS A 29 -15.77 -6.89 16.54
C HIS A 29 -15.19 -5.56 16.03
N LEU A 30 -14.66 -5.50 14.81
CA LEU A 30 -14.18 -4.28 14.20
C LEU A 30 -15.28 -3.55 13.44
N ARG A 31 -15.34 -2.25 13.61
CA ARG A 31 -16.24 -1.38 12.84
C ARG A 31 -15.56 -1.00 11.54
N VAL A 32 -15.94 -1.70 10.49
CA VAL A 32 -15.40 -1.49 9.14
C VAL A 32 -16.38 -0.66 8.33
N ARG A 33 -15.90 0.44 7.76
CA ARG A 33 -16.69 1.35 6.94
C ARG A 33 -16.10 1.45 5.53
N ALA A 34 -16.97 1.33 4.51
CA ALA A 34 -16.59 1.58 3.14
C ALA A 34 -16.94 3.00 2.72
N VAL A 35 -15.98 3.71 2.16
CA VAL A 35 -16.18 5.02 1.51
C VAL A 35 -16.19 4.80 0.00
N ASN A 36 -17.40 4.78 -0.58
CA ASN A 36 -17.64 4.43 -1.99
C ASN A 36 -18.04 5.61 -2.87
N GLU A 37 -18.26 6.77 -2.28
CA GLU A 37 -18.69 7.98 -2.99
C GLU A 37 -17.86 9.19 -2.54
N THR A 38 -17.86 10.24 -3.35
CA THR A 38 -17.22 11.51 -2.99
C THR A 38 -18.03 12.27 -1.94
N ALA A 39 -17.40 13.18 -1.18
CA ALA A 39 -18.06 14.03 -0.19
C ALA A 39 -19.28 14.77 -0.77
N ALA A 40 -19.19 15.23 -2.01
CA ALA A 40 -20.28 15.92 -2.69
C ALA A 40 -21.53 15.03 -2.87
N ARG A 41 -21.37 13.71 -2.98
CA ARG A 41 -22.49 12.75 -3.08
C ARG A 41 -22.94 12.24 -1.71
N ARG A 42 -21.98 11.94 -0.83
CA ARG A 42 -22.29 11.47 0.53
C ARG A 42 -22.98 12.54 1.38
N GLY A 43 -22.65 13.82 1.17
CA GLY A 43 -23.04 14.91 2.05
C GLY A 43 -22.26 14.97 3.37
N THR A 44 -21.20 14.16 3.51
CA THR A 44 -20.35 14.04 4.71
C THR A 44 -18.86 14.16 4.34
N THR A 45 -18.05 14.64 5.26
CA THR A 45 -16.60 14.69 5.12
C THR A 45 -15.97 13.33 5.45
N ILE A 46 -14.70 13.13 5.06
CA ILE A 46 -13.95 11.94 5.46
C ILE A 46 -13.83 11.85 6.98
N ALA A 47 -13.56 12.97 7.66
CA ALA A 47 -13.47 12.99 9.13
C ALA A 47 -14.74 12.46 9.80
N GLN A 48 -15.93 12.86 9.32
CA GLN A 48 -17.21 12.34 9.80
C GLN A 48 -17.40 10.85 9.50
N GLU A 49 -16.96 10.38 8.33
CA GLU A 49 -17.10 8.96 7.97
C GLU A 49 -16.21 8.04 8.83
N VAL A 50 -15.09 8.55 9.32
CA VAL A 50 -14.11 7.73 10.06
C VAL A 50 -14.25 7.82 11.58
N GLU A 51 -15.06 8.75 12.11
CA GLU A 51 -15.16 9.07 13.54
C GLU A 51 -15.36 7.84 14.41
N ASP A 52 -16.21 6.92 13.96
CA ASP A 52 -16.52 5.67 14.66
C ASP A 52 -15.91 4.41 14.05
N ALA A 53 -15.07 4.52 13.04
CA ALA A 53 -14.49 3.37 12.36
C ALA A 53 -13.18 2.89 13.02
N ASP A 54 -12.97 1.59 13.02
CA ASP A 54 -11.68 0.97 13.35
C ASP A 54 -10.89 0.72 12.05
N VAL A 55 -11.60 0.45 10.94
CA VAL A 55 -11.04 0.29 9.60
C VAL A 55 -11.91 1.03 8.59
N VAL A 56 -11.29 1.77 7.70
CA VAL A 56 -11.97 2.43 6.58
C VAL A 56 -11.41 1.90 5.27
N VAL A 57 -12.29 1.47 4.38
CA VAL A 57 -11.90 0.93 3.08
C VAL A 57 -12.37 1.87 1.98
N THR A 58 -11.48 2.23 1.06
CA THR A 58 -11.83 3.08 -0.09
C THR A 58 -11.08 2.66 -1.34
N SER A 59 -11.52 3.17 -2.47
CA SER A 59 -10.84 2.92 -3.75
C SER A 59 -9.68 3.89 -3.99
N TYR A 60 -8.72 3.50 -4.86
CA TYR A 60 -7.64 4.38 -5.31
C TYR A 60 -8.13 5.70 -5.90
N THR A 61 -9.22 5.64 -6.66
CA THR A 61 -9.84 6.82 -7.26
C THR A 61 -10.36 7.79 -6.19
N LEU A 62 -11.08 7.27 -5.20
CA LEU A 62 -11.63 8.09 -4.13
C LEU A 62 -10.55 8.60 -3.18
N ALA A 63 -9.58 7.75 -2.81
CA ALA A 63 -8.43 8.19 -2.04
C ALA A 63 -7.72 9.39 -2.71
N ARG A 64 -7.58 9.37 -4.05
CA ARG A 64 -7.00 10.48 -4.80
C ARG A 64 -7.91 11.70 -4.85
N LEU A 65 -9.21 11.52 -5.10
CA LEU A 65 -10.16 12.65 -5.23
C LEU A 65 -10.38 13.38 -3.90
N GLU A 66 -10.35 12.64 -2.80
CA GLU A 66 -10.56 13.15 -1.45
C GLU A 66 -9.23 13.39 -0.69
N GLY A 67 -8.11 13.42 -1.42
CA GLY A 67 -6.75 13.44 -0.86
C GLY A 67 -6.51 14.53 0.19
N GLU A 68 -7.08 15.73 -0.01
CA GLU A 68 -6.97 16.82 0.95
C GLU A 68 -7.71 16.52 2.26
N GLN A 69 -8.88 15.89 2.18
CA GLN A 69 -9.64 15.55 3.39
C GLN A 69 -8.98 14.45 4.23
N TRP A 70 -8.20 13.56 3.61
CA TRP A 70 -7.44 12.54 4.34
C TRP A 70 -6.31 13.11 5.19
N LYS A 71 -5.79 14.31 4.87
CA LYS A 71 -4.76 14.99 5.66
C LYS A 71 -5.27 15.44 7.03
N ASP A 72 -6.57 15.67 7.15
CA ASP A 72 -7.22 16.08 8.39
C ASP A 72 -7.55 14.87 9.30
N VAL A 73 -7.30 13.65 8.84
CA VAL A 73 -7.60 12.42 9.56
C VAL A 73 -6.31 11.82 10.14
N ARG A 74 -6.30 11.63 11.46
CA ARG A 74 -5.22 10.89 12.12
C ARG A 74 -5.40 9.39 11.88
N LEU A 75 -4.56 8.83 11.02
CA LEU A 75 -4.59 7.41 10.68
C LEU A 75 -3.73 6.57 11.64
N GLY A 76 -4.22 5.40 12.02
CA GLY A 76 -3.48 4.38 12.76
C GLY A 76 -2.55 3.54 11.89
N GLY A 77 -2.78 3.53 10.58
CA GLY A 77 -1.99 2.82 9.58
C GLY A 77 -2.62 2.91 8.20
N VAL A 78 -1.88 2.51 7.17
CA VAL A 78 -2.39 2.44 5.79
C VAL A 78 -2.04 1.09 5.19
N ILE A 79 -3.04 0.40 4.63
CA ILE A 79 -2.87 -0.81 3.82
C ILE A 79 -3.17 -0.45 2.36
N ILE A 80 -2.28 -0.80 1.47
CA ILE A 80 -2.36 -0.56 0.03
C ILE A 80 -2.49 -1.92 -0.64
N ASP A 81 -3.71 -2.29 -1.00
CA ASP A 81 -4.01 -3.59 -1.61
C ASP A 81 -3.87 -3.52 -3.14
N GLU A 82 -3.38 -4.60 -3.75
CA GLU A 82 -2.98 -4.64 -5.17
C GLU A 82 -2.03 -3.46 -5.52
N ALA A 83 -0.98 -3.32 -4.70
CA ALA A 83 -0.07 -2.16 -4.70
C ALA A 83 0.66 -1.92 -6.03
N GLN A 84 0.67 -2.91 -6.97
CA GLN A 84 1.12 -2.69 -8.34
C GLN A 84 0.36 -1.56 -9.07
N ALA A 85 -0.85 -1.21 -8.61
CA ALA A 85 -1.62 -0.08 -9.14
C ALA A 85 -0.93 1.28 -8.91
N VAL A 86 -0.02 1.37 -7.95
CA VAL A 86 0.66 2.63 -7.55
C VAL A 86 2.18 2.57 -7.67
N LYS A 87 2.71 1.68 -8.48
CA LYS A 87 4.15 1.56 -8.73
C LYS A 87 4.80 2.75 -9.46
N ASN A 88 4.02 3.67 -10.03
CA ASN A 88 4.53 4.84 -10.72
C ASN A 88 4.48 6.09 -9.81
N PRO A 89 5.64 6.59 -9.32
CA PRO A 89 5.70 7.73 -8.40
C PRO A 89 5.24 9.06 -9.02
N ARG A 90 5.09 9.13 -10.34
CA ARG A 90 4.63 10.34 -11.05
C ARG A 90 3.11 10.52 -11.01
N THR A 91 2.35 9.50 -10.64
CA THR A 91 0.89 9.56 -10.60
C THR A 91 0.38 10.38 -9.42
N ALA A 92 -0.77 11.02 -9.59
CA ALA A 92 -1.43 11.76 -8.52
C ALA A 92 -1.81 10.83 -7.35
N THR A 93 -2.25 9.61 -7.65
CA THR A 93 -2.60 8.60 -6.64
C THR A 93 -1.40 8.24 -5.77
N TYR A 94 -0.23 7.98 -6.38
CA TYR A 94 0.99 7.71 -5.61
C TYR A 94 1.33 8.87 -4.67
N ARG A 95 1.28 10.12 -5.16
CA ARG A 95 1.60 11.30 -4.35
C ARG A 95 0.65 11.43 -3.15
N VAL A 96 -0.65 11.25 -3.36
CA VAL A 96 -1.61 11.28 -2.26
C VAL A 96 -1.27 10.21 -1.22
N LEU A 97 -1.05 8.96 -1.62
CA LEU A 97 -0.73 7.88 -0.67
C LEU A 97 0.62 8.08 0.03
N ARG A 98 1.60 8.67 -0.65
CA ARG A 98 2.88 9.05 -0.04
C ARG A 98 2.68 10.08 1.06
N ASP A 99 1.86 11.10 0.79
CA ASP A 99 1.65 12.25 1.65
C ASP A 99 0.67 11.98 2.81
N LEU A 100 0.00 10.83 2.83
CA LEU A 100 -0.76 10.37 4.00
C LEU A 100 0.16 10.15 5.19
N GLU A 101 -0.13 10.78 6.32
CA GLU A 101 0.59 10.57 7.57
C GLU A 101 -0.01 9.38 8.32
N ALA A 102 0.82 8.36 8.58
CA ALA A 102 0.46 7.19 9.36
C ALA A 102 1.72 6.56 9.99
N PRO A 103 1.61 5.95 11.18
CA PRO A 103 2.75 5.29 11.85
C PRO A 103 3.38 4.18 11.03
N TRP A 104 2.60 3.52 10.18
CA TRP A 104 3.06 2.47 9.28
C TRP A 104 2.22 2.43 7.99
N LYS A 105 2.85 1.95 6.93
CA LYS A 105 2.20 1.66 5.65
C LYS A 105 2.59 0.25 5.20
N LEU A 106 1.60 -0.54 4.76
CA LEU A 106 1.78 -1.90 4.24
C LEU A 106 1.30 -1.96 2.79
N ALA A 107 2.15 -2.46 1.91
CA ALA A 107 1.76 -2.78 0.53
C ALA A 107 1.53 -4.28 0.40
N VAL A 108 0.37 -4.66 -0.14
CA VAL A 108 -0.01 -6.04 -0.45
C VAL A 108 -0.10 -6.18 -1.96
N SER A 109 0.50 -7.21 -2.53
CA SER A 109 0.45 -7.48 -3.97
C SER A 109 0.56 -8.98 -4.24
N GLY A 110 -0.33 -9.50 -5.08
CA GLY A 110 -0.27 -10.89 -5.55
C GLY A 110 0.75 -11.10 -6.67
N THR A 111 1.19 -10.01 -7.33
CA THR A 111 2.25 -10.05 -8.33
C THR A 111 3.54 -9.56 -7.67
N PRO A 112 4.52 -10.44 -7.46
CA PRO A 112 5.78 -10.03 -6.87
C PRO A 112 6.45 -8.97 -7.75
N ILE A 113 7.43 -8.27 -7.18
CA ILE A 113 8.27 -7.26 -7.82
C ILE A 113 9.12 -7.95 -8.92
N GLU A 114 8.44 -8.48 -9.95
CA GLU A 114 9.09 -9.33 -10.96
C GLU A 114 9.75 -8.53 -12.08
N ASN A 115 9.34 -7.28 -12.30
CA ASN A 115 9.63 -6.65 -13.58
C ASN A 115 10.56 -5.43 -13.52
N SER A 116 10.79 -4.80 -12.39
CA SER A 116 11.78 -3.74 -12.35
C SER A 116 12.22 -3.31 -10.95
N LEU A 117 13.51 -2.95 -10.83
CA LEU A 117 14.05 -2.28 -9.65
C LEU A 117 13.35 -0.94 -9.37
N SER A 118 12.72 -0.35 -10.39
CA SER A 118 11.91 0.87 -10.25
C SER A 118 10.64 0.62 -9.44
N ASP A 119 9.98 -0.52 -9.66
CA ASP A 119 8.76 -0.90 -8.93
C ASP A 119 9.10 -1.18 -7.46
N LEU A 120 10.21 -1.89 -7.22
CA LEU A 120 10.76 -2.11 -5.88
C LEU A 120 11.01 -0.79 -5.15
N TRP A 121 11.73 0.12 -5.81
CA TRP A 121 12.02 1.43 -5.23
C TRP A 121 10.75 2.21 -4.90
N SER A 122 9.79 2.21 -5.81
CA SER A 122 8.52 2.94 -5.64
C SER A 122 7.72 2.44 -4.44
N LEU A 123 7.57 1.12 -4.32
CA LEU A 123 6.81 0.52 -3.21
C LEU A 123 7.52 0.71 -1.87
N LEU A 124 8.84 0.48 -1.81
CA LEU A 124 9.59 0.70 -0.57
C LEU A 124 9.66 2.18 -0.18
N SER A 125 9.75 3.10 -1.14
CA SER A 125 9.69 4.53 -0.84
C SER A 125 8.34 4.97 -0.30
N LEU A 126 7.26 4.24 -0.64
CA LEU A 126 5.92 4.50 -0.14
C LEU A 126 5.70 3.91 1.26
N THR A 127 6.18 2.70 1.52
CA THR A 127 5.96 1.97 2.78
C THR A 127 7.04 2.19 3.83
N CYS A 128 8.28 2.40 3.39
CA CYS A 128 9.47 2.57 4.24
C CYS A 128 10.26 3.80 3.79
N PRO A 129 9.72 5.02 3.95
CA PRO A 129 10.40 6.25 3.51
C PRO A 129 11.79 6.37 4.15
N GLY A 130 12.80 6.66 3.33
CA GLY A 130 14.19 6.78 3.77
C GLY A 130 14.98 5.47 3.79
N LEU A 131 14.37 4.31 3.57
CA LEU A 131 15.08 3.03 3.46
C LEU A 131 16.00 3.02 2.24
N LEU A 132 15.51 3.44 1.09
CA LEU A 132 16.30 3.56 -0.14
C LEU A 132 16.66 5.03 -0.41
N PRO A 133 17.79 5.30 -1.06
CA PRO A 133 18.18 6.66 -1.41
C PRO A 133 17.18 7.29 -2.41
N PRO A 134 17.22 8.63 -2.58
CA PRO A 134 16.41 9.32 -3.59
C PRO A 134 16.55 8.67 -4.97
N TRP A 135 15.51 8.78 -5.79
CA TRP A 135 15.41 8.07 -7.08
C TRP A 135 16.63 8.25 -7.98
N GLU A 136 17.13 9.47 -8.11
CA GLU A 136 18.29 9.79 -8.96
C GLU A 136 19.54 9.04 -8.50
N THR A 137 19.78 9.01 -7.21
CA THR A 137 20.90 8.29 -6.59
C THR A 137 20.73 6.78 -6.74
N PHE A 138 19.52 6.27 -6.44
CA PHE A 138 19.22 4.84 -6.61
C PHE A 138 19.39 4.39 -8.06
N GLN A 139 18.93 5.19 -9.02
CA GLN A 139 19.08 4.90 -10.44
C GLN A 139 20.55 4.81 -10.86
N GLN A 140 21.37 5.75 -10.40
CA GLN A 140 22.79 5.82 -10.81
C GLN A 140 23.66 4.78 -10.09
N GLN A 141 23.46 4.61 -8.78
CA GLN A 141 24.37 3.82 -7.94
C GLN A 141 23.92 2.38 -7.72
N VAL A 142 22.66 2.05 -7.96
CA VAL A 142 22.10 0.72 -7.72
C VAL A 142 21.54 0.11 -9.01
N ARG A 143 20.56 0.77 -9.61
CA ARG A 143 19.83 0.21 -10.76
C ARG A 143 20.73 0.01 -11.97
N ARG A 144 21.43 1.06 -12.42
CA ARG A 144 22.32 0.97 -13.59
C ARG A 144 23.44 -0.05 -13.43
N PRO A 145 24.19 -0.10 -12.32
CA PRO A 145 25.19 -1.14 -12.10
C PRO A 145 24.64 -2.57 -12.20
N ILE A 146 23.43 -2.81 -11.70
CA ILE A 146 22.77 -4.12 -11.80
C ILE A 146 22.38 -4.41 -13.26
N GLU A 147 21.68 -3.49 -13.93
CA GLU A 147 21.18 -3.68 -15.30
C GLU A 147 22.31 -3.81 -16.32
N ASN A 148 23.43 -3.10 -16.14
CA ASN A 148 24.59 -3.14 -17.02
C ASN A 148 25.60 -4.23 -16.64
N GLY A 149 25.39 -4.95 -15.55
CA GLY A 149 26.31 -5.98 -15.07
C GLY A 149 27.67 -5.47 -14.59
N THR A 150 27.80 -4.16 -14.32
CA THR A 150 29.09 -3.57 -13.90
C THR A 150 29.43 -3.86 -12.44
N ASP A 151 28.45 -4.25 -11.62
CA ASP A 151 28.64 -4.73 -10.25
C ASP A 151 27.80 -5.99 -10.02
N PRO A 152 28.32 -7.19 -10.27
CA PRO A 152 27.58 -8.44 -10.10
C PRO A 152 27.11 -8.71 -8.66
N ALA A 153 27.79 -8.13 -7.66
CA ALA A 153 27.43 -8.31 -6.26
C ALA A 153 26.33 -7.35 -5.78
N MET A 154 26.02 -6.30 -6.54
CA MET A 154 25.06 -5.26 -6.14
C MET A 154 23.65 -5.81 -5.94
N LEU A 155 23.19 -6.70 -6.81
CA LEU A 155 21.86 -7.33 -6.67
C LEU A 155 21.74 -8.11 -5.36
N GLY A 156 22.77 -8.90 -5.02
CA GLY A 156 22.81 -9.66 -3.77
C GLY A 156 22.79 -8.75 -2.53
N ARG A 157 23.55 -7.66 -2.56
CA ARG A 157 23.56 -6.66 -1.49
C ARG A 157 22.18 -5.97 -1.34
N LEU A 158 21.58 -5.55 -2.44
CA LEU A 158 20.24 -4.96 -2.41
C LEU A 158 19.21 -5.94 -1.85
N THR A 159 19.20 -7.18 -2.34
CA THR A 159 18.28 -8.22 -1.88
C THR A 159 18.42 -8.45 -0.37
N ALA A 160 19.64 -8.62 0.13
CA ALA A 160 19.88 -8.80 1.57
C ALA A 160 19.43 -7.57 2.39
N TYR A 161 19.64 -6.37 1.86
CA TYR A 161 19.29 -5.12 2.53
C TYR A 161 17.77 -4.93 2.67
N VAL A 162 16.99 -5.28 1.63
CA VAL A 162 15.53 -5.11 1.64
C VAL A 162 14.76 -6.31 2.20
N ALA A 163 15.40 -7.47 2.35
CA ALA A 163 14.77 -8.70 2.81
C ALA A 163 13.95 -8.57 4.12
N PRO A 164 14.39 -7.82 5.15
CA PRO A 164 13.61 -7.64 6.37
C PRO A 164 12.29 -6.89 6.19
N PHE A 165 12.14 -6.17 5.07
CA PHE A 165 10.96 -5.33 4.78
C PHE A 165 10.00 -5.97 3.79
N ILE A 166 10.30 -7.17 3.28
CA ILE A 166 9.53 -7.87 2.26
C ILE A 166 9.21 -9.28 2.75
N LEU A 167 7.92 -9.58 2.90
CA LEU A 167 7.46 -10.94 3.13
C LEU A 167 6.91 -11.53 1.84
N ARG A 168 7.59 -12.50 1.25
CA ARG A 168 7.12 -13.26 0.10
C ARG A 168 6.83 -14.70 0.54
N ARG A 169 5.67 -15.22 0.15
CA ARG A 169 5.30 -16.63 0.28
C ARG A 169 4.81 -17.13 -1.05
N THR A 170 5.36 -18.22 -1.53
CA THR A 170 4.87 -18.88 -2.74
C THR A 170 3.68 -19.80 -2.44
N LYS A 171 2.91 -20.17 -3.45
CA LYS A 171 1.77 -21.09 -3.26
C LYS A 171 2.25 -22.45 -2.78
N GLU A 172 3.39 -22.91 -3.30
CA GLU A 172 4.01 -24.19 -2.91
C GLU A 172 4.40 -24.22 -1.43
N GLU A 173 4.84 -23.07 -0.88
CA GLU A 173 5.21 -22.97 0.53
C GLU A 173 4.01 -22.97 1.48
N VAL A 174 2.85 -22.43 1.07
CA VAL A 174 1.68 -22.28 1.95
C VAL A 174 0.59 -23.32 1.72
N ALA A 175 0.59 -23.98 0.58
CA ALA A 175 -0.44 -24.96 0.22
C ALA A 175 0.16 -26.11 -0.62
N PRO A 176 1.03 -26.93 -0.01
CA PRO A 176 1.70 -28.03 -0.71
C PRO A 176 0.73 -29.09 -1.28
N ASP A 177 -0.51 -29.14 -0.77
CA ASP A 177 -1.54 -30.09 -1.19
C ASP A 177 -2.41 -29.60 -2.37
N LEU A 178 -2.12 -28.42 -2.94
CA LEU A 178 -2.84 -27.98 -4.12
C LEU A 178 -2.36 -28.75 -5.35
N PRO A 179 -3.28 -29.35 -6.16
CA PRO A 179 -2.90 -30.05 -7.37
C PRO A 179 -2.21 -29.10 -8.36
N ASP A 180 -1.19 -29.62 -9.03
CA ASP A 180 -0.54 -28.93 -10.14
C ASP A 180 -1.56 -28.58 -11.23
N LYS A 181 -1.42 -27.40 -11.83
CA LYS A 181 -2.28 -26.95 -12.93
C LYS A 181 -1.88 -27.61 -14.25
#